data_db7870e46e9ad92b45c2d6487418ef9e
#
_entry.id   db7870e46e9ad92b45c2d6487418ef9e
#
_cell.length_a   1.000
_cell.length_b   1.000
_cell.length_c   1.000
_cell.angle_alpha   90.00
_cell.angle_beta   90.00
_cell.angle_gamma   90.00
#
_symmetry.space_group_name_H-M   'P 1'
#
loop_
_entity.id
_entity.type
_entity.pdbx_description
1 polymer ?
#
loop_
_entity_poly.entity_id
_entity_poly.type
_entity_poly.pdbx_seq_one_letter_code
_entity_poly.pdbx_strand_id
1 'polypeptide(L)'
;MIKGRTLQLRALEKADLIFLHRLHNNYKTMNYFFEEPFETLRELEDLYEKYVHNTTERRFVIEETATGASVGVLSLIEIDEINRRCEVDIIIDERHQAKGFGKQGFVLGIKYAFDILNLYKVYLVLLPDNTPGLNIYKFAGFKKECRLKREYFRNGEYVDVERMCLFETQWRRLKSRLNDAVGFESDDLKRRVPVRKSRSVVYKAAAPAPEPSASKPVLLSAEAKDASSVLSQK
;
A
#
# COMPACT_ATOMS: atom_id res chain seq x y z
N MET A 1 -18.65 1.22 3.03
CA MET A 1 -18.35 -0.02 2.29
C MET A 1 -18.72 0.18 0.84
N ILE A 2 -17.93 -0.36 -0.08
CA ILE A 2 -18.23 -0.35 -1.52
C ILE A 2 -18.58 -1.78 -1.93
N LYS A 3 -19.78 -1.95 -2.49
CA LYS A 3 -20.29 -3.27 -2.88
C LYS A 3 -20.23 -3.46 -4.39
N GLY A 4 -19.75 -4.62 -4.81
CA GLY A 4 -19.86 -5.15 -6.15
C GLY A 4 -20.84 -6.33 -6.15
N ARG A 5 -20.84 -7.10 -7.24
CA ARG A 5 -21.76 -8.23 -7.40
C ARG A 5 -21.57 -9.33 -6.35
N THR A 6 -20.32 -9.72 -6.10
CA THR A 6 -19.97 -10.85 -5.22
C THR A 6 -18.97 -10.46 -4.14
N LEU A 7 -18.43 -9.25 -4.21
CA LEU A 7 -17.43 -8.74 -3.27
C LEU A 7 -17.85 -7.40 -2.71
N GLN A 8 -17.34 -7.11 -1.53
CA GLN A 8 -17.36 -5.76 -0.97
C GLN A 8 -15.96 -5.39 -0.46
N LEU A 9 -15.66 -4.08 -0.49
CA LEU A 9 -14.52 -3.51 0.21
C LEU A 9 -15.01 -2.90 1.52
N ARG A 10 -14.43 -3.32 2.63
CA ARG A 10 -14.61 -2.70 3.93
C ARG A 10 -13.27 -2.27 4.51
N ALA A 11 -13.28 -1.34 5.45
CA ALA A 11 -12.05 -0.95 6.15
C ALA A 11 -11.39 -2.17 6.81
N LEU A 12 -10.06 -2.16 6.85
CA LEU A 12 -9.28 -3.13 7.61
C LEU A 12 -9.45 -2.80 9.11
N GLU A 13 -9.86 -3.78 9.89
CA GLU A 13 -10.05 -3.69 11.33
C GLU A 13 -8.98 -4.51 12.07
N LYS A 14 -8.79 -4.23 13.36
CA LYS A 14 -7.80 -4.96 14.17
C LYS A 14 -8.00 -6.48 14.14
N ALA A 15 -9.25 -6.94 14.07
CA ALA A 15 -9.56 -8.37 13.98
C ALA A 15 -9.06 -9.04 12.68
N ASP A 16 -8.77 -8.26 11.65
CA ASP A 16 -8.27 -8.77 10.37
C ASP A 16 -6.75 -9.00 10.36
N LEU A 17 -6.03 -8.56 11.39
CA LEU A 17 -4.57 -8.62 11.41
C LEU A 17 -4.04 -10.05 11.33
N ILE A 18 -4.75 -11.03 11.88
CA ILE A 18 -4.39 -12.46 11.76
C ILE A 18 -4.48 -12.91 10.29
N PHE A 19 -5.50 -12.44 9.57
CA PHE A 19 -5.64 -12.72 8.14
C PHE A 19 -4.52 -12.05 7.34
N LEU A 20 -4.23 -10.78 7.60
CA LEU A 20 -3.18 -10.02 6.95
C LEU A 20 -1.79 -10.62 7.21
N HIS A 21 -1.47 -10.94 8.48
CA HIS A 21 -0.25 -11.62 8.88
C HIS A 21 0.00 -12.91 8.08
N ARG A 22 -1.04 -13.71 7.86
CA ARG A 22 -0.93 -14.92 7.04
C ARG A 22 -0.64 -14.61 5.57
N LEU A 23 -1.20 -13.53 5.01
CA LEU A 23 -0.95 -13.12 3.63
C LEU A 23 0.50 -12.63 3.46
N HIS A 24 0.99 -11.79 4.37
CA HIS A 24 2.32 -11.20 4.33
C HIS A 24 3.43 -12.24 4.56
N ASN A 25 3.16 -13.29 5.34
CA ASN A 25 4.11 -14.38 5.54
C ASN A 25 3.99 -15.53 4.52
N ASN A 26 3.16 -15.39 3.50
CA ASN A 26 3.06 -16.37 2.41
C ASN A 26 4.05 -16.04 1.30
N TYR A 27 5.16 -16.78 1.23
CA TYR A 27 6.22 -16.58 0.24
C TYR A 27 5.71 -16.56 -1.21
N LYS A 28 4.75 -17.42 -1.58
CA LYS A 28 4.20 -17.46 -2.94
C LYS A 28 3.46 -16.18 -3.29
N THR A 29 2.69 -15.65 -2.35
CA THR A 29 1.94 -14.42 -2.51
C THR A 29 2.90 -13.23 -2.56
N MET A 30 3.83 -13.16 -1.62
CA MET A 30 4.78 -12.06 -1.48
C MET A 30 5.89 -12.07 -2.53
N ASN A 31 6.06 -13.16 -3.29
CA ASN A 31 7.03 -13.23 -4.38
C ASN A 31 6.83 -12.17 -5.48
N TYR A 32 5.64 -11.57 -5.58
CA TYR A 32 5.34 -10.48 -6.50
C TYR A 32 5.38 -9.10 -5.85
N PHE A 33 5.65 -9.04 -4.55
CA PHE A 33 5.85 -7.81 -3.78
C PHE A 33 7.34 -7.59 -3.53
N PHE A 34 7.70 -6.38 -3.17
CA PHE A 34 9.10 -5.97 -2.99
C PHE A 34 9.49 -5.92 -1.52
N GLU A 35 8.69 -6.55 -0.67
CA GLU A 35 8.88 -6.63 0.76
C GLU A 35 9.33 -8.04 1.16
N GLU A 36 10.08 -8.13 2.26
CA GLU A 36 10.45 -9.39 2.85
C GLU A 36 9.19 -10.13 3.36
N PRO A 37 8.98 -11.41 3.01
CA PRO A 37 7.84 -12.18 3.52
C PRO A 37 8.08 -12.65 4.97
N PHE A 38 8.37 -11.69 5.83
CA PHE A 38 8.63 -11.89 7.25
C PHE A 38 8.07 -10.71 8.05
N GLU A 39 7.02 -10.97 8.80
CA GLU A 39 6.40 -9.98 9.67
C GLU A 39 5.84 -10.70 10.90
N THR A 40 6.13 -10.22 12.09
CA THR A 40 5.49 -10.76 13.29
C THR A 40 4.12 -10.14 13.50
N LEU A 41 3.21 -10.89 14.14
CA LEU A 41 1.88 -10.34 14.45
C LEU A 41 1.99 -9.08 15.32
N ARG A 42 2.98 -9.02 16.21
CA ARG A 42 3.21 -7.86 17.08
C ARG A 42 3.62 -6.62 16.29
N GLU A 43 4.52 -6.75 15.33
CA GLU A 43 4.89 -5.64 14.43
C GLU A 43 3.68 -5.13 13.65
N LEU A 44 2.85 -6.04 13.15
CA LEU A 44 1.64 -5.68 12.43
C LEU A 44 0.61 -4.95 13.32
N GLU A 45 0.46 -5.37 14.58
CA GLU A 45 -0.37 -4.67 15.58
C GLU A 45 0.17 -3.26 15.85
N ASP A 46 1.47 -3.10 16.05
CA ASP A 46 2.10 -1.81 16.31
C ASP A 46 1.98 -0.88 15.10
N LEU A 47 2.12 -1.40 13.87
CA LEU A 47 1.87 -0.66 12.64
C LEU A 47 0.40 -0.24 12.51
N TYR A 48 -0.53 -1.13 12.82
CA TYR A 48 -1.96 -0.80 12.81
C TYR A 48 -2.28 0.36 13.76
N GLU A 49 -1.85 0.28 15.02
CA GLU A 49 -2.08 1.34 16.02
C GLU A 49 -1.45 2.68 15.59
N LYS A 50 -0.27 2.63 14.96
CA LYS A 50 0.43 3.82 14.47
C LYS A 50 -0.29 4.48 13.28
N TYR A 51 -0.86 3.68 12.38
CA TYR A 51 -1.39 4.16 11.10
C TYR A 51 -2.91 4.14 10.98
N VAL A 52 -3.64 3.70 12.00
CA VAL A 52 -5.12 3.64 11.96
C VAL A 52 -5.77 5.00 11.66
N HIS A 53 -5.12 6.10 12.04
CA HIS A 53 -5.56 7.46 11.76
C HIS A 53 -4.82 8.15 10.62
N ASN A 54 -4.05 7.40 9.85
CA ASN A 54 -3.25 7.91 8.75
C ASN A 54 -4.15 8.46 7.63
N THR A 55 -3.77 9.59 7.04
CA THR A 55 -4.45 10.19 5.88
C THR A 55 -3.83 9.77 4.56
N THR A 56 -2.60 9.25 4.58
CA THR A 56 -1.84 8.87 3.39
C THR A 56 -2.08 7.44 2.93
N GLU A 57 -2.87 6.66 3.68
CA GLU A 57 -3.21 5.28 3.34
C GLU A 57 -4.69 4.97 3.53
N ARG A 58 -5.20 4.02 2.74
CA ARG A 58 -6.51 3.37 2.94
C ARG A 58 -6.35 1.89 2.66
N ARG A 59 -6.53 1.08 3.69
CA ARG A 59 -6.45 -0.38 3.59
C ARG A 59 -7.83 -1.01 3.70
N PHE A 60 -8.15 -1.87 2.74
CA PHE A 60 -9.45 -2.53 2.64
C PHE A 60 -9.29 -4.03 2.69
N VAL A 61 -10.15 -4.69 3.45
CA VAL A 61 -10.38 -6.12 3.27
C VAL A 61 -11.34 -6.31 2.11
N ILE A 62 -10.98 -7.20 1.21
CA ILE A 62 -11.85 -7.71 0.14
C ILE A 62 -12.62 -8.89 0.74
N GLU A 63 -13.92 -8.73 0.85
CA GLU A 63 -14.80 -9.72 1.49
C GLU A 63 -15.81 -10.26 0.48
N GLU A 64 -15.98 -11.57 0.45
CA GLU A 64 -17.01 -12.22 -0.35
C GLU A 64 -18.38 -12.01 0.30
N THR A 65 -19.32 -11.40 -0.42
CA THR A 65 -20.62 -11.00 0.16
C THR A 65 -21.51 -12.18 0.55
N ALA A 66 -21.36 -13.31 -0.12
CA ALA A 66 -22.19 -14.50 0.13
C ALA A 66 -21.80 -15.23 1.42
N THR A 67 -20.51 -15.24 1.76
CA THR A 67 -19.95 -16.03 2.87
C THR A 67 -19.42 -15.19 4.01
N GLY A 68 -19.18 -13.88 3.79
CA GLY A 68 -18.48 -13.01 4.73
C GLY A 68 -16.98 -13.33 4.82
N ALA A 69 -16.43 -14.19 3.94
CA ALA A 69 -15.04 -14.57 4.00
C ALA A 69 -14.11 -13.46 3.48
N SER A 70 -13.04 -13.19 4.22
CA SER A 70 -11.94 -12.34 3.75
C SER A 70 -11.14 -13.08 2.69
N VAL A 71 -11.13 -12.56 1.46
CA VAL A 71 -10.49 -13.20 0.29
C VAL A 71 -9.24 -12.48 -0.19
N GLY A 72 -8.97 -11.29 0.34
CA GLY A 72 -7.80 -10.50 -0.02
C GLY A 72 -7.78 -9.15 0.67
N VAL A 73 -6.76 -8.36 0.34
CA VAL A 73 -6.57 -6.99 0.81
C VAL A 73 -6.27 -6.09 -0.39
N LEU A 74 -6.80 -4.88 -0.37
CA LEU A 74 -6.45 -3.83 -1.31
C LEU A 74 -5.99 -2.61 -0.53
N SER A 75 -4.85 -2.04 -0.92
CA SER A 75 -4.31 -0.85 -0.30
C SER A 75 -4.21 0.29 -1.31
N LEU A 76 -4.59 1.48 -0.90
CA LEU A 76 -4.22 2.73 -1.53
C LEU A 76 -3.19 3.36 -0.62
N ILE A 77 -1.97 3.51 -1.09
CA ILE A 77 -0.82 4.02 -0.32
C ILE A 77 -0.23 5.24 -1.00
N GLU A 78 0.61 5.97 -0.30
CA GLU A 78 1.20 7.21 -0.79
C GLU A 78 0.14 8.20 -1.33
N ILE A 79 -1.01 8.30 -0.64
CA ILE A 79 -2.06 9.24 -1.02
C ILE A 79 -1.53 10.66 -0.85
N ASP A 80 -1.33 11.32 -1.99
CA ASP A 80 -0.88 12.71 -2.08
C ASP A 80 -2.08 13.57 -2.50
N GLU A 81 -2.65 14.28 -1.55
CA GLU A 81 -3.83 15.12 -1.77
C GLU A 81 -3.54 16.35 -2.62
N ILE A 82 -2.28 16.85 -2.59
CA ILE A 82 -1.86 18.02 -3.35
C ILE A 82 -1.77 17.67 -4.83
N ASN A 83 -1.04 16.59 -5.14
CA ASN A 83 -0.87 16.11 -6.52
C ASN A 83 -1.99 15.16 -6.96
N ARG A 84 -2.91 14.83 -6.06
CA ARG A 84 -4.09 13.99 -6.30
C ARG A 84 -3.72 12.63 -6.92
N ARG A 85 -2.76 11.94 -6.32
CA ARG A 85 -2.28 10.63 -6.78
C ARG A 85 -2.12 9.65 -5.63
N CYS A 86 -2.12 8.36 -5.94
CA CYS A 86 -1.74 7.30 -5.00
C CYS A 86 -1.16 6.11 -5.74
N GLU A 87 -0.48 5.26 -5.01
CA GLU A 87 -0.17 3.90 -5.41
C GLU A 87 -1.30 2.95 -4.99
N VAL A 88 -1.51 1.87 -5.75
CA VAL A 88 -2.50 0.84 -5.44
C VAL A 88 -1.87 -0.54 -5.45
N ASP A 89 -2.11 -1.30 -4.40
CA ASP A 89 -1.71 -2.69 -4.25
C ASP A 89 -2.90 -3.59 -4.03
N ILE A 90 -2.81 -4.83 -4.47
CA ILE A 90 -3.82 -5.86 -4.24
C ILE A 90 -3.19 -7.21 -3.98
N ILE A 91 -3.62 -7.87 -2.92
CA ILE A 91 -3.28 -9.24 -2.57
C ILE A 91 -4.58 -10.06 -2.56
N ILE A 92 -4.61 -11.17 -3.29
CA ILE A 92 -5.68 -12.17 -3.19
C ILE A 92 -5.08 -13.44 -2.58
N ASP A 93 -5.69 -13.91 -1.51
CA ASP A 93 -5.34 -15.17 -0.87
C ASP A 93 -5.33 -16.31 -1.92
N GLU A 94 -4.27 -17.12 -1.94
CA GLU A 94 -4.07 -18.18 -2.94
C GLU A 94 -5.27 -19.13 -3.07
N ARG A 95 -5.99 -19.36 -1.96
CA ARG A 95 -7.20 -20.22 -1.93
C ARG A 95 -8.39 -19.61 -2.68
N HIS A 96 -8.32 -18.33 -2.99
CA HIS A 96 -9.38 -17.54 -3.63
C HIS A 96 -8.97 -16.97 -4.98
N GLN A 97 -7.78 -17.33 -5.49
CA GLN A 97 -7.31 -16.93 -6.82
C GLN A 97 -8.11 -17.64 -7.94
N ALA A 98 -7.96 -17.16 -9.16
CA ALA A 98 -8.62 -17.66 -10.37
C ALA A 98 -10.17 -17.61 -10.38
N LYS A 99 -10.81 -17.04 -9.34
CA LYS A 99 -12.28 -16.86 -9.23
C LYS A 99 -12.78 -15.50 -9.74
N GLY A 100 -11.90 -14.67 -10.29
CA GLY A 100 -12.24 -13.32 -10.74
C GLY A 100 -12.24 -12.25 -9.65
N PHE A 101 -12.01 -12.63 -8.39
CA PHE A 101 -12.03 -11.72 -7.24
C PHE A 101 -11.01 -10.59 -7.36
N GLY A 102 -9.81 -10.87 -7.89
CA GLY A 102 -8.79 -9.84 -8.11
C GLY A 102 -9.27 -8.73 -9.04
N LYS A 103 -9.89 -9.06 -10.17
CA LYS A 103 -10.42 -8.05 -11.11
C LYS A 103 -11.53 -7.22 -10.48
N GLN A 104 -12.46 -7.88 -9.79
CA GLN A 104 -13.58 -7.20 -9.16
C GLN A 104 -13.12 -6.30 -8.01
N GLY A 105 -12.33 -6.83 -7.06
CA GLY A 105 -11.79 -6.07 -5.93
C GLY A 105 -10.96 -4.87 -6.37
N PHE A 106 -10.11 -5.06 -7.39
CA PHE A 106 -9.28 -3.99 -7.92
C PHE A 106 -10.13 -2.85 -8.52
N VAL A 107 -11.14 -3.17 -9.34
CA VAL A 107 -12.03 -2.14 -9.91
C VAL A 107 -12.79 -1.39 -8.82
N LEU A 108 -13.23 -2.04 -7.75
CA LEU A 108 -13.86 -1.38 -6.61
C LEU A 108 -12.90 -0.39 -5.91
N GLY A 109 -11.63 -0.79 -5.73
CA GLY A 109 -10.59 0.09 -5.16
C GLY A 109 -10.30 1.30 -6.05
N ILE A 110 -10.17 1.10 -7.36
CA ILE A 110 -9.97 2.18 -8.33
C ILE A 110 -11.17 3.14 -8.34
N LYS A 111 -12.39 2.61 -8.22
CA LYS A 111 -13.58 3.43 -8.06
C LYS A 111 -13.52 4.29 -6.79
N TYR A 112 -13.06 3.73 -5.67
CA TYR A 112 -12.86 4.49 -4.44
C TYR A 112 -11.86 5.64 -4.65
N ALA A 113 -10.73 5.36 -5.30
CA ALA A 113 -9.68 6.33 -5.54
C ALA A 113 -10.18 7.52 -6.40
N PHE A 114 -10.90 7.26 -7.49
CA PHE A 114 -11.35 8.32 -8.38
C PHE A 114 -12.66 8.98 -7.97
N ASP A 115 -13.65 8.20 -7.53
CA ASP A 115 -15.00 8.72 -7.29
C ASP A 115 -15.19 9.27 -5.87
N ILE A 116 -14.41 8.78 -4.88
CA ILE A 116 -14.53 9.17 -3.46
C ILE A 116 -13.36 10.06 -3.03
N LEU A 117 -12.11 9.63 -3.27
CA LEU A 117 -10.94 10.44 -2.95
C LEU A 117 -10.67 11.54 -3.99
N ASN A 118 -11.37 11.51 -5.13
CA ASN A 118 -11.22 12.51 -6.19
C ASN A 118 -9.78 12.64 -6.69
N LEU A 119 -9.07 11.52 -6.79
CA LEU A 119 -7.69 11.51 -7.28
C LEU A 119 -7.64 11.76 -8.79
N TYR A 120 -6.52 12.25 -9.28
CA TYR A 120 -6.24 12.50 -10.69
C TYR A 120 -5.51 11.33 -11.35
N LYS A 121 -4.60 10.66 -10.59
CA LYS A 121 -3.77 9.56 -11.08
C LYS A 121 -3.69 8.46 -10.05
N VAL A 122 -3.89 7.22 -10.47
CA VAL A 122 -3.56 6.02 -9.69
C VAL A 122 -2.48 5.25 -10.43
N TYR A 123 -1.44 4.82 -9.74
CA TYR A 123 -0.34 4.07 -10.31
C TYR A 123 -0.03 2.83 -9.49
N LEU A 124 0.79 1.97 -10.05
CA LEU A 124 1.33 0.78 -9.40
C LEU A 124 2.68 0.43 -10.03
N VAL A 125 3.46 -0.35 -9.30
CA VAL A 125 4.72 -0.93 -9.78
C VAL A 125 4.59 -2.44 -9.77
N LEU A 126 5.08 -3.11 -10.82
CA LEU A 126 5.00 -4.56 -10.90
C LEU A 126 6.24 -5.15 -11.59
N LEU A 127 6.53 -6.40 -11.24
CA LEU A 127 7.50 -7.22 -11.98
C LEU A 127 6.95 -7.57 -13.37
N PRO A 128 7.77 -7.52 -14.43
CA PRO A 128 7.32 -7.84 -15.79
C PRO A 128 6.78 -9.27 -15.95
N ASP A 129 7.19 -10.18 -15.09
CA ASP A 129 6.77 -11.59 -15.06
C ASP A 129 5.49 -11.83 -14.23
N ASN A 130 4.95 -10.82 -13.55
CA ASN A 130 3.70 -10.89 -12.83
C ASN A 130 2.49 -10.91 -13.79
N THR A 131 2.35 -11.99 -14.54
CA THR A 131 1.24 -12.16 -15.50
C THR A 131 -0.15 -12.07 -14.85
N PRO A 132 -0.42 -12.67 -13.68
CA PRO A 132 -1.71 -12.54 -13.00
C PRO A 132 -2.07 -11.08 -12.70
N GLY A 133 -1.14 -10.32 -12.09
CA GLY A 133 -1.33 -8.89 -11.81
C GLY A 133 -1.53 -8.08 -13.09
N LEU A 134 -0.67 -8.30 -14.10
CA LEU A 134 -0.77 -7.60 -15.38
C LEU A 134 -2.15 -7.76 -16.04
N ASN A 135 -2.76 -8.94 -15.95
CA ASN A 135 -4.10 -9.20 -16.48
C ASN A 135 -5.20 -8.42 -15.72
N ILE A 136 -5.05 -8.24 -14.39
CA ILE A 136 -5.95 -7.44 -13.58
C ILE A 136 -5.85 -5.97 -13.97
N TYR A 137 -4.62 -5.44 -14.06
CA TYR A 137 -4.36 -4.03 -14.31
C TYR A 137 -4.76 -3.60 -15.73
N LYS A 138 -4.44 -4.42 -16.75
CA LYS A 138 -4.89 -4.20 -18.13
C LYS A 138 -6.41 -4.23 -18.24
N PHE A 139 -7.08 -5.15 -17.55
CA PHE A 139 -8.54 -5.21 -17.50
C PHE A 139 -9.14 -3.93 -16.96
N ALA A 140 -8.57 -3.36 -15.89
CA ALA A 140 -8.97 -2.09 -15.30
C ALA A 140 -8.59 -0.86 -16.13
N GLY A 141 -7.82 -1.03 -17.21
CA GLY A 141 -7.45 0.04 -18.15
C GLY A 141 -6.12 0.72 -17.87
N PHE A 142 -5.31 0.19 -16.95
CA PHE A 142 -3.97 0.70 -16.69
C PHE A 142 -3.07 0.52 -17.91
N LYS A 143 -2.22 1.50 -18.15
CA LYS A 143 -1.23 1.50 -19.22
C LYS A 143 0.17 1.64 -18.64
N LYS A 144 1.14 1.05 -19.31
CA LYS A 144 2.55 1.22 -18.98
C LYS A 144 2.92 2.69 -19.09
N GLU A 145 3.55 3.21 -18.06
CA GLU A 145 4.06 4.57 -17.99
C GLU A 145 5.57 4.60 -18.26
N CYS A 146 6.33 3.79 -17.52
CA CYS A 146 7.77 3.68 -17.69
C CYS A 146 8.29 2.32 -17.20
N ARG A 147 9.59 2.09 -17.40
CA ARG A 147 10.36 0.99 -16.83
C ARG A 147 11.44 1.58 -15.95
N LEU A 148 11.48 1.16 -14.69
CA LEU A 148 12.50 1.51 -13.72
C LEU A 148 13.57 0.42 -13.77
N LYS A 149 14.81 0.82 -14.05
CA LYS A 149 15.90 -0.14 -14.25
C LYS A 149 16.57 -0.44 -12.93
N ARG A 150 16.77 -1.75 -12.62
CA ARG A 150 17.49 -2.23 -11.44
C ARG A 150 16.96 -1.62 -10.15
N GLU A 151 15.63 -1.51 -10.06
CA GLU A 151 14.96 -0.79 -8.97
C GLU A 151 14.89 -1.62 -7.69
N TYR A 152 14.70 -2.94 -7.83
CA TYR A 152 14.54 -3.83 -6.68
C TYR A 152 15.53 -4.98 -6.72
N PHE A 153 15.94 -5.43 -5.53
CA PHE A 153 16.78 -6.61 -5.35
C PHE A 153 15.90 -7.83 -5.09
N ARG A 154 16.03 -8.88 -5.91
CA ARG A 154 15.23 -10.09 -5.81
C ARG A 154 16.05 -11.30 -6.22
N ASN A 155 16.05 -12.36 -5.40
CA ASN A 155 16.74 -13.63 -5.69
C ASN A 155 18.22 -13.45 -6.07
N GLY A 156 18.92 -12.53 -5.42
CA GLY A 156 20.35 -12.31 -5.65
C GLY A 156 20.68 -11.30 -6.76
N GLU A 157 19.68 -10.73 -7.45
CA GLU A 157 19.88 -9.82 -8.56
C GLU A 157 19.02 -8.55 -8.47
N TYR A 158 19.51 -7.45 -9.04
CA TYR A 158 18.70 -6.26 -9.26
C TYR A 158 17.82 -6.42 -10.48
N VAL A 159 16.51 -6.31 -10.29
CA VAL A 159 15.51 -6.48 -11.36
C VAL A 159 14.88 -5.16 -11.77
N ASP A 160 14.54 -5.09 -13.07
CA ASP A 160 13.75 -3.99 -13.60
C ASP A 160 12.27 -4.21 -13.26
N VAL A 161 11.52 -3.12 -13.05
CA VAL A 161 10.08 -3.16 -12.85
C VAL A 161 9.37 -2.24 -13.82
N GLU A 162 8.09 -2.48 -14.02
CA GLU A 162 7.24 -1.64 -14.85
C GLU A 162 6.31 -0.81 -13.95
N ARG A 163 6.23 0.48 -14.22
CA ARG A 163 5.20 1.34 -13.64
C ARG A 163 4.04 1.43 -14.60
N MET A 164 2.84 1.17 -14.10
CA MET A 164 1.60 1.38 -14.84
C MET A 164 0.74 2.41 -14.14
N CYS A 165 -0.09 3.13 -14.90
CA CYS A 165 -0.99 4.13 -14.34
C CYS A 165 -2.32 4.18 -15.08
N LEU A 166 -3.30 4.76 -14.40
CA LEU A 166 -4.61 5.14 -14.92
C LEU A 166 -4.90 6.58 -14.49
N PHE A 167 -5.36 7.41 -15.43
CA PHE A 167 -5.78 8.78 -15.15
C PHE A 167 -7.30 8.87 -15.00
N GLU A 168 -7.76 9.87 -14.25
CA GLU A 168 -9.18 10.16 -14.04
C GLU A 168 -9.98 10.25 -15.36
N THR A 169 -9.42 10.90 -16.37
CA THR A 169 -10.06 11.05 -17.69
C THR A 169 -10.26 9.70 -18.40
N GLN A 170 -9.35 8.75 -18.21
CA GLN A 170 -9.47 7.40 -18.73
C GLN A 170 -10.50 6.60 -17.92
N TRP A 171 -10.46 6.71 -16.59
CA TRP A 171 -11.45 6.12 -15.70
C TRP A 171 -12.86 6.51 -16.09
N ARG A 172 -13.15 7.80 -16.29
CA ARG A 172 -14.48 8.29 -16.68
C ARG A 172 -15.00 7.65 -17.96
N ARG A 173 -14.12 7.35 -18.92
CA ARG A 173 -14.49 6.67 -20.19
C ARG A 173 -14.75 5.18 -20.01
N LEU A 174 -14.03 4.53 -19.08
CA LEU A 174 -14.10 3.09 -18.86
C LEU A 174 -15.13 2.71 -17.79
N LYS A 175 -15.52 3.64 -16.94
CA LYS A 175 -16.31 3.46 -15.73
C LYS A 175 -17.60 2.66 -15.96
N SER A 176 -18.40 2.99 -16.98
CA SER A 176 -19.64 2.26 -17.25
C SER A 176 -19.36 0.80 -17.53
N ARG A 177 -18.48 0.49 -18.49
CA ARG A 177 -18.09 -0.88 -18.84
C ARG A 177 -17.55 -1.67 -17.63
N LEU A 178 -16.71 -1.02 -16.81
CA LEU A 178 -16.11 -1.68 -15.65
C LEU A 178 -17.14 -1.91 -14.54
N ASN A 179 -18.04 -0.96 -14.31
CA ASN A 179 -19.15 -1.13 -13.36
C ASN A 179 -20.06 -2.30 -13.77
N ASP A 180 -20.39 -2.40 -15.05
CA ASP A 180 -21.22 -3.49 -15.58
C ASP A 180 -20.49 -4.85 -15.40
N ALA A 181 -19.19 -4.89 -15.68
CA ALA A 181 -18.37 -6.09 -15.55
C ALA A 181 -18.27 -6.61 -14.09
N VAL A 182 -18.23 -5.71 -13.11
CA VAL A 182 -18.15 -6.05 -11.68
C VAL A 182 -19.51 -6.06 -10.98
N GLY A 183 -20.59 -5.72 -11.69
CA GLY A 183 -21.96 -5.73 -11.18
C GLY A 183 -22.19 -4.70 -10.08
N PHE A 184 -21.75 -3.47 -10.32
CA PHE A 184 -21.92 -2.38 -9.36
C PHE A 184 -23.38 -1.90 -9.36
N GLU A 185 -24.04 -1.94 -8.20
CA GLU A 185 -25.37 -1.36 -8.06
C GLU A 185 -25.28 0.16 -8.02
N SER A 186 -26.01 0.82 -8.95
CA SER A 186 -25.94 2.28 -9.17
C SER A 186 -26.56 3.12 -8.05
N ASP A 187 -27.25 2.51 -7.10
CA ASP A 187 -28.03 3.24 -6.08
C ASP A 187 -27.17 3.88 -4.97
N ASP A 188 -25.98 3.37 -4.71
CA ASP A 188 -25.10 3.94 -3.68
C ASP A 188 -24.47 5.29 -4.07
N LEU A 189 -24.53 5.69 -5.35
CA LEU A 189 -23.93 6.93 -5.86
C LEU A 189 -24.87 8.12 -5.96
N LYS A 190 -26.17 7.95 -5.78
CA LYS A 190 -27.13 9.08 -5.80
C LYS A 190 -27.02 9.95 -4.55
N ARG A 191 -26.38 9.49 -3.51
CA ARG A 191 -25.97 10.32 -2.37
C ARG A 191 -24.66 11.02 -2.74
N ARG A 192 -24.74 12.21 -3.31
CA ARG A 192 -23.62 13.15 -3.35
C ARG A 192 -23.14 13.31 -1.92
N VAL A 193 -22.02 12.67 -1.59
CA VAL A 193 -21.29 13.03 -0.37
C VAL A 193 -20.91 14.50 -0.54
N PRO A 194 -21.39 15.41 0.31
CA PRO A 194 -21.00 16.80 0.21
C PRO A 194 -19.47 16.81 0.31
N VAL A 195 -18.83 17.45 -0.67
CA VAL A 195 -17.37 17.70 -0.64
C VAL A 195 -17.11 18.35 0.72
N ARG A 196 -16.48 17.61 1.63
CA ARG A 196 -15.99 18.20 2.87
C ARG A 196 -15.05 19.31 2.42
N LYS A 197 -15.49 20.57 2.57
CA LYS A 197 -14.57 21.69 2.46
C LYS A 197 -13.41 21.35 3.37
N SER A 198 -12.22 21.26 2.80
CA SER A 198 -11.00 21.03 3.56
C SER A 198 -11.06 21.98 4.75
N ARG A 199 -11.12 21.46 5.95
CA ARG A 199 -10.79 22.27 7.12
C ARG A 199 -9.34 22.65 6.85
N SER A 200 -9.14 23.93 6.56
CA SER A 200 -7.80 24.51 6.60
C SER A 200 -7.25 24.19 7.98
N VAL A 201 -6.44 23.15 8.06
CA VAL A 201 -5.60 22.93 9.23
C VAL A 201 -4.59 24.04 9.15
N VAL A 202 -4.85 25.11 9.88
CA VAL A 202 -3.84 26.13 10.15
C VAL A 202 -2.77 25.39 10.94
N TYR A 203 -1.71 25.02 10.27
CA TYR A 203 -0.50 24.56 10.94
C TYR A 203 -0.02 25.74 11.80
N LYS A 204 -0.36 25.72 13.08
CA LYS A 204 0.40 26.50 14.04
C LYS A 204 1.82 25.98 13.90
N ALA A 205 2.72 26.85 13.45
CA ALA A 205 4.12 26.53 13.40
C ALA A 205 4.52 25.94 14.76
N ALA A 206 5.04 24.71 14.73
CA ALA A 206 5.57 24.11 15.93
C ALA A 206 6.63 25.09 16.48
N ALA A 207 6.58 25.35 17.76
CA ALA A 207 7.62 26.13 18.42
C ALA A 207 8.97 25.51 18.07
N PRO A 208 10.01 26.31 17.78
CA PRO A 208 11.35 25.80 17.51
C PRO A 208 11.75 24.87 18.65
N ALA A 209 12.31 23.72 18.30
CA ALA A 209 12.85 22.78 19.26
C ALA A 209 13.86 23.52 20.15
N PRO A 210 13.88 23.24 21.48
CA PRO A 210 14.89 23.84 22.34
C PRO A 210 16.28 23.49 21.83
N GLU A 211 17.15 24.48 21.70
CA GLU A 211 18.54 24.28 21.32
C GLU A 211 19.18 23.23 22.24
N PRO A 212 19.98 22.28 21.70
CA PRO A 212 20.70 21.34 22.54
C PRO A 212 21.61 22.13 23.50
N SER A 213 21.40 21.97 24.82
CA SER A 213 22.23 22.55 25.83
C SER A 213 23.68 22.16 25.57
N ALA A 214 24.56 23.15 25.43
CA ALA A 214 25.98 22.96 25.24
C ALA A 214 26.55 22.11 26.39
N SER A 215 26.77 20.82 26.09
CA SER A 215 27.51 19.95 26.99
C SER A 215 28.97 20.44 27.04
N LYS A 216 29.42 20.82 28.21
CA LYS A 216 30.81 21.17 28.48
C LYS A 216 31.75 20.06 27.99
N PRO A 217 32.90 20.42 27.39
CA PRO A 217 33.85 19.39 26.96
C PRO A 217 34.39 18.65 28.19
N VAL A 218 34.24 17.36 28.20
CA VAL A 218 34.91 16.48 29.16
C VAL A 218 36.39 16.42 28.76
N LEU A 219 37.23 17.03 29.53
CA LEU A 219 38.67 16.89 29.45
C LEU A 219 39.05 15.43 29.78
N LEU A 220 39.35 14.65 28.77
CA LEU A 220 40.06 13.38 28.92
C LEU A 220 41.50 13.68 29.25
N SER A 221 41.88 13.52 30.51
CA SER A 221 43.27 13.51 30.94
C SER A 221 43.94 12.25 30.39
N ALA A 222 44.98 12.48 29.61
CA ALA A 222 45.89 11.48 29.12
C ALA A 222 46.72 10.91 30.31
N GLU A 223 46.55 9.66 30.62
CA GLU A 223 47.57 8.87 31.28
C GLU A 223 48.06 7.77 30.34
N ALA A 224 49.14 8.09 29.65
CA ALA A 224 50.00 7.09 29.03
C ALA A 224 50.77 6.37 30.12
N LYS A 225 50.59 5.06 30.22
CA LYS A 225 51.58 4.18 30.86
C LYS A 225 51.88 2.98 29.96
N ASP A 226 53.15 2.92 29.62
CA ASP A 226 53.94 1.88 29.05
C ASP A 226 53.45 0.47 29.32
N ALA A 227 53.42 -0.31 28.28
CA ALA A 227 53.66 -1.74 28.33
C ALA A 227 54.30 -2.22 27.02
N SER A 228 55.54 -1.81 26.78
CA SER A 228 56.48 -2.56 25.96
C SER A 228 57.20 -3.55 26.91
N SER A 229 56.93 -4.82 26.72
CA SER A 229 57.80 -5.98 26.96
C SER A 229 56.93 -7.22 27.19
N VAL A 230 56.86 -8.07 26.21
CA VAL A 230 57.02 -9.53 26.27
C VAL A 230 56.73 -10.08 24.87
N LEU A 231 57.73 -9.95 24.02
CA LEU A 231 57.92 -10.84 22.87
C LEU A 231 59.27 -11.50 23.09
N SER A 232 59.29 -12.69 23.67
CA SER A 232 60.33 -13.71 23.44
C SER A 232 59.95 -15.00 24.15
N GLN A 233 60.06 -16.09 23.40
CA GLN A 233 60.12 -17.52 23.84
C GLN A 233 58.78 -18.22 24.07
N LYS A 234 58.25 -18.94 23.09
CA LYS A 234 58.52 -20.31 22.68
C LYS A 234 57.66 -20.64 21.48
#